data_3c07050a19b7697638f3384389449206
#
_entry.id   3c07050a19b7697638f3384389449206
#
_cell.length_a   1.000
_cell.length_b   1.000
_cell.length_c   1.000
_cell.angle_alpha   90.00
_cell.angle_beta   90.00
_cell.angle_gamma   90.00
#
_symmetry.space_group_name_H-M   'P 1'
#
loop_
_entity.id
_entity.type
_entity.pdbx_description
1 polymer ?
#
loop_
_entity_poly.entity_id
_entity_poly.type
_entity_poly.pdbx_seq_one_letter_code
_entity_poly.pdbx_strand_id
1 'polypeptide(L)'
;LVAIMSTTLPETVRTVAERLAEHDFRTVDAPVSGGPVGAENGTLTILAAGRDADLDRIDPVFRAMGRNIFRCGALGAGQTVKLVNNFIAITNIYAVNEAYSLAEAAGIDLDVLGPILEVSTGRTFLSEDIGKARRQYATWAADRAAFDATTAITNKDMTLVAKLAAASNLEFPALSEVLKLTADRSDEVFRRWQEIGRGRQK
;
A
#
# COMPACT_ATOMS: atom_id res chain seq x y z
N LEU A 1 11.71 -20.13 13.62
CA LEU A 1 11.69 -19.20 12.52
C LEU A 1 10.57 -18.17 12.75
N VAL A 2 10.87 -16.88 12.62
CA VAL A 2 9.95 -15.76 12.78
C VAL A 2 9.85 -15.02 11.45
N ALA A 3 8.64 -14.69 11.02
CA ALA A 3 8.39 -13.87 9.84
C ALA A 3 7.82 -12.51 10.25
N ILE A 4 8.49 -11.43 9.87
CA ILE A 4 8.02 -10.05 10.10
C ILE A 4 7.23 -9.62 8.88
N MET A 5 5.89 -9.59 9.00
CA MET A 5 4.99 -9.31 7.89
C MET A 5 4.42 -7.88 7.90
N SER A 6 4.52 -7.18 9.02
CA SER A 6 4.12 -5.76 9.12
C SER A 6 5.08 -4.87 8.36
N THR A 7 4.57 -3.80 7.74
CA THR A 7 5.40 -2.77 7.10
C THR A 7 6.17 -1.96 8.15
N THR A 8 7.51 -1.99 8.06
CA THR A 8 8.44 -1.28 8.94
C THR A 8 9.71 -0.89 8.16
N LEU A 9 10.72 -0.34 8.86
CA LEU A 9 12.01 -0.04 8.25
C LEU A 9 12.88 -1.31 8.12
N PRO A 10 13.70 -1.44 7.06
CA PRO A 10 14.67 -2.52 6.93
C PRO A 10 15.61 -2.64 8.14
N GLU A 11 16.02 -1.51 8.71
CA GLU A 11 16.86 -1.46 9.91
C GLU A 11 16.16 -2.07 11.13
N THR A 12 14.87 -1.74 11.34
CA THR A 12 14.08 -2.32 12.41
C THR A 12 14.04 -3.85 12.32
N VAL A 13 13.88 -4.38 11.09
CA VAL A 13 13.91 -5.84 10.87
C VAL A 13 15.26 -6.43 11.27
N ARG A 14 16.37 -5.80 10.87
CA ARG A 14 17.71 -6.28 11.24
C ARG A 14 17.95 -6.26 12.75
N THR A 15 17.59 -5.16 13.41
CA THR A 15 17.71 -5.04 14.88
C THR A 15 16.88 -6.10 15.62
N VAL A 16 15.64 -6.36 15.16
CA VAL A 16 14.80 -7.41 15.74
C VAL A 16 15.42 -8.79 15.50
N ALA A 17 15.95 -9.03 14.30
CA ALA A 17 16.58 -10.31 13.97
C ALA A 17 17.84 -10.59 14.81
N GLU A 18 18.67 -9.57 15.06
CA GLU A 18 19.83 -9.68 15.96
C GLU A 18 19.42 -10.13 17.36
N ARG A 19 18.41 -9.48 17.95
CA ARG A 19 17.89 -9.85 19.28
C ARG A 19 17.28 -11.26 19.31
N LEU A 20 16.57 -11.64 18.25
CA LEU A 20 15.99 -12.97 18.13
C LEU A 20 17.07 -14.07 17.98
N ALA A 21 18.18 -13.73 17.35
CA ALA A 21 19.30 -14.65 17.19
C ALA A 21 19.98 -15.01 18.52
N GLU A 22 19.97 -14.12 19.51
CA GLU A 22 20.45 -14.39 20.87
C GLU A 22 19.67 -15.54 21.54
N HIS A 23 18.49 -15.87 21.02
CA HIS A 23 17.61 -16.93 21.50
C HIS A 23 17.42 -18.05 20.47
N ASP A 24 18.36 -18.22 19.55
CA ASP A 24 18.35 -19.24 18.49
C ASP A 24 17.17 -19.12 17.49
N PHE A 25 16.50 -17.97 17.45
CA PHE A 25 15.48 -17.71 16.43
C PHE A 25 16.10 -17.15 15.14
N ARG A 26 15.61 -17.63 14.02
CA ARG A 26 15.89 -17.11 12.69
C ARG A 26 14.77 -16.21 12.24
N THR A 27 15.08 -15.20 11.43
CA THR A 27 14.13 -14.20 11.00
C THR A 27 14.13 -14.05 9.48
N VAL A 28 12.96 -13.91 8.91
CA VAL A 28 12.71 -13.43 7.55
C VAL A 28 11.79 -12.23 7.60
N ASP A 29 11.89 -11.30 6.67
CA ASP A 29 10.87 -10.28 6.46
C ASP A 29 10.02 -10.67 5.25
N ALA A 30 8.73 -10.48 5.37
CA ALA A 30 7.76 -10.89 4.36
C ALA A 30 6.54 -9.96 4.35
N PRO A 31 6.72 -8.64 4.17
CA PRO A 31 5.59 -7.74 4.05
C PRO A 31 4.72 -8.10 2.85
N VAL A 32 3.43 -7.76 2.96
CA VAL A 32 2.41 -8.19 2.00
C VAL A 32 1.77 -7.03 1.26
N SER A 33 1.24 -7.31 0.08
CA SER A 33 0.39 -6.42 -0.71
C SER A 33 -0.85 -7.16 -1.18
N GLY A 34 -2.00 -6.45 -1.32
CA GLY A 34 -3.29 -7.03 -1.71
C GLY A 34 -4.44 -6.66 -0.80
N GLY A 35 -4.15 -6.04 0.37
CA GLY A 35 -5.15 -5.58 1.32
C GLY A 35 -6.03 -6.70 1.90
N PRO A 36 -7.13 -6.35 2.58
CA PRO A 36 -8.06 -7.32 3.19
C PRO A 36 -8.61 -8.33 2.18
N VAL A 37 -9.00 -7.85 0.98
CA VAL A 37 -9.53 -8.71 -0.08
C VAL A 37 -8.51 -9.77 -0.53
N GLY A 38 -7.25 -9.39 -0.66
CA GLY A 38 -6.17 -10.34 -0.98
C GLY A 38 -5.94 -11.35 0.13
N ALA A 39 -6.08 -10.93 1.38
CA ALA A 39 -5.95 -11.81 2.54
C ALA A 39 -7.09 -12.84 2.62
N GLU A 40 -8.34 -12.38 2.48
CA GLU A 40 -9.53 -13.25 2.48
C GLU A 40 -9.50 -14.30 1.36
N ASN A 41 -9.02 -13.93 0.18
CA ASN A 41 -8.98 -14.81 -0.99
C ASN A 41 -7.68 -15.64 -1.10
N GLY A 42 -6.72 -15.51 -0.17
CA GLY A 42 -5.42 -16.18 -0.26
C GLY A 42 -4.61 -15.75 -1.49
N THR A 43 -4.77 -14.50 -1.95
CA THR A 43 -4.15 -13.99 -3.18
C THR A 43 -3.12 -12.89 -2.93
N LEU A 44 -2.62 -12.79 -1.70
CA LEU A 44 -1.61 -11.80 -1.36
C LEU A 44 -0.37 -11.91 -2.24
N THR A 45 0.28 -10.79 -2.46
CA THR A 45 1.67 -10.74 -2.92
C THR A 45 2.56 -10.63 -1.69
N ILE A 46 3.50 -11.56 -1.54
CA ILE A 46 4.42 -11.66 -0.42
C ILE A 46 5.82 -11.30 -0.90
N LEU A 47 6.44 -10.33 -0.24
CA LEU A 47 7.77 -9.80 -0.58
C LEU A 47 8.78 -10.35 0.43
N ALA A 48 9.20 -11.59 0.22
CA ALA A 48 10.01 -12.34 1.16
C ALA A 48 11.51 -12.03 1.03
N ALA A 49 12.19 -11.81 2.13
CA ALA A 49 13.63 -11.61 2.17
C ALA A 49 14.27 -12.27 3.39
N GLY A 50 15.52 -12.73 3.23
CA GLY A 50 16.25 -13.48 4.23
C GLY A 50 17.14 -14.54 3.58
N ARG A 51 17.61 -15.50 4.36
CA ARG A 51 18.44 -16.60 3.81
C ARG A 51 17.56 -17.59 3.07
N ASP A 52 18.04 -18.12 1.95
CA ASP A 52 17.30 -19.06 1.10
C ASP A 52 16.77 -20.27 1.86
N ALA A 53 17.58 -20.88 2.72
CA ALA A 53 17.15 -22.04 3.53
C ALA A 53 15.98 -21.72 4.48
N ASP A 54 15.90 -20.48 5.00
CA ASP A 54 14.80 -20.06 5.85
C ASP A 54 13.55 -19.72 5.03
N LEU A 55 13.75 -19.17 3.83
CA LEU A 55 12.68 -18.91 2.85
C LEU A 55 12.09 -20.21 2.31
N ASP A 56 12.93 -21.22 1.99
CA ASP A 56 12.45 -22.53 1.58
C ASP A 56 11.60 -23.20 2.67
N ARG A 57 12.03 -23.08 3.91
CA ARG A 57 11.31 -23.66 5.05
C ARG A 57 9.93 -23.05 5.27
N ILE A 58 9.76 -21.74 5.03
CA ILE A 58 8.49 -21.03 5.26
C ILE A 58 7.61 -20.96 4.00
N ASP A 59 8.13 -21.26 2.82
CA ASP A 59 7.41 -21.17 1.55
C ASP A 59 6.02 -21.84 1.56
N PRO A 60 5.82 -23.05 2.15
CA PRO A 60 4.49 -23.65 2.23
C PRO A 60 3.47 -22.78 2.97
N VAL A 61 3.90 -22.04 4.00
CA VAL A 61 3.04 -21.12 4.75
C VAL A 61 2.70 -19.92 3.87
N PHE A 62 3.66 -19.35 3.15
CA PHE A 62 3.43 -18.23 2.25
C PHE A 62 2.46 -18.60 1.12
N ARG A 63 2.59 -19.81 0.55
CA ARG A 63 1.67 -20.31 -0.51
C ARG A 63 0.24 -20.51 -0.02
N ALA A 64 0.02 -20.73 1.28
CA ALA A 64 -1.32 -20.80 1.84
C ALA A 64 -1.99 -19.43 1.98
N MET A 65 -1.20 -18.34 1.99
CA MET A 65 -1.70 -16.97 2.19
C MET A 65 -1.67 -16.12 0.90
N GLY A 66 -0.81 -16.46 -0.04
CA GLY A 66 -0.58 -15.63 -1.21
C GLY A 66 -0.34 -16.41 -2.49
N ARG A 67 -0.67 -15.78 -3.60
CA ARG A 67 -0.46 -16.36 -4.95
C ARG A 67 0.92 -16.01 -5.50
N ASN A 68 1.42 -14.81 -5.20
CA ASN A 68 2.68 -14.30 -5.73
C ASN A 68 3.68 -14.17 -4.59
N ILE A 69 4.75 -14.96 -4.62
CA ILE A 69 5.82 -14.93 -3.62
C ILE A 69 7.10 -14.54 -4.32
N PHE A 70 7.65 -13.38 -3.95
CA PHE A 70 8.88 -12.86 -4.51
C PHE A 70 10.00 -12.91 -3.49
N ARG A 71 11.16 -13.45 -3.88
CA ARG A 71 12.39 -13.40 -3.08
C ARG A 71 13.11 -12.09 -3.40
N CYS A 72 13.13 -11.18 -2.44
CA CYS A 72 13.64 -9.82 -2.60
C CYS A 72 15.14 -9.67 -2.30
N GLY A 73 15.77 -10.71 -1.73
CA GLY A 73 17.20 -10.70 -1.38
C GLY A 73 17.47 -10.83 0.11
N ALA A 74 18.50 -10.13 0.61
CA ALA A 74 18.91 -10.17 2.00
C ALA A 74 17.84 -9.59 2.94
N LEU A 75 17.90 -9.97 4.23
CA LEU A 75 16.99 -9.53 5.28
C LEU A 75 16.81 -8.00 5.29
N GLY A 76 15.57 -7.55 5.23
CA GLY A 76 15.18 -6.14 5.10
C GLY A 76 14.87 -5.70 3.66
N ALA A 77 15.27 -6.46 2.64
CA ALA A 77 14.99 -6.11 1.25
C ALA A 77 13.50 -6.17 0.92
N GLY A 78 12.75 -7.10 1.52
CA GLY A 78 11.29 -7.16 1.39
C GLY A 78 10.62 -5.88 1.88
N GLN A 79 11.08 -5.32 3.00
CA GLN A 79 10.58 -4.04 3.51
C GLN A 79 10.92 -2.87 2.56
N THR A 80 12.12 -2.85 2.00
CA THR A 80 12.51 -1.84 1.01
C THR A 80 11.57 -1.87 -0.19
N VAL A 81 11.36 -3.06 -0.77
CA VAL A 81 10.43 -3.24 -1.91
C VAL A 81 9.00 -2.84 -1.52
N LYS A 82 8.55 -3.20 -0.31
CA LYS A 82 7.23 -2.82 0.19
C LYS A 82 7.07 -1.31 0.31
N LEU A 83 8.07 -0.60 0.83
CA LEU A 83 8.03 0.85 0.97
C LEU A 83 8.02 1.56 -0.39
N VAL A 84 8.81 1.08 -1.37
CA VAL A 84 8.77 1.58 -2.75
C VAL A 84 7.40 1.35 -3.38
N ASN A 85 6.84 0.13 -3.24
CA ASN A 85 5.50 -0.17 -3.72
C ASN A 85 4.45 0.75 -3.09
N ASN A 86 4.53 0.97 -1.77
CA ASN A 86 3.55 1.79 -1.06
C ASN A 86 3.68 3.27 -1.41
N PHE A 87 4.89 3.78 -1.69
CA PHE A 87 5.04 5.14 -2.20
C PHE A 87 4.25 5.34 -3.49
N ILE A 88 4.39 4.43 -4.46
CA ILE A 88 3.63 4.50 -5.72
C ILE A 88 2.12 4.33 -5.47
N ALA A 89 1.73 3.30 -4.73
CA ALA A 89 0.32 2.97 -4.53
C ALA A 89 -0.42 4.09 -3.76
N ILE A 90 0.17 4.63 -2.70
CA ILE A 90 -0.46 5.68 -1.88
C ILE A 90 -0.51 7.00 -2.66
N THR A 91 0.54 7.35 -3.41
CA THR A 91 0.50 8.51 -4.32
C THR A 91 -0.67 8.40 -5.29
N ASN A 92 -0.89 7.22 -5.87
CA ASN A 92 -2.01 6.99 -6.78
C ASN A 92 -3.39 7.12 -6.12
N ILE A 93 -3.53 6.80 -4.83
CA ILE A 93 -4.81 6.99 -4.11
C ILE A 93 -5.22 8.46 -4.14
N TYR A 94 -4.31 9.36 -3.83
CA TYR A 94 -4.59 10.80 -3.79
C TYR A 94 -4.70 11.39 -5.21
N ALA A 95 -3.78 11.05 -6.10
CA ALA A 95 -3.78 11.55 -7.48
C ALA A 95 -5.06 11.14 -8.24
N VAL A 96 -5.52 9.90 -8.10
CA VAL A 96 -6.76 9.42 -8.73
C VAL A 96 -7.98 10.09 -8.11
N ASN A 97 -7.99 10.30 -6.78
CA ASN A 97 -9.06 11.03 -6.11
C ASN A 97 -9.23 12.46 -6.67
N GLU A 98 -8.13 13.19 -6.81
CA GLU A 98 -8.15 14.55 -7.36
C GLU A 98 -8.51 14.57 -8.84
N ALA A 99 -8.00 13.63 -9.64
CA ALA A 99 -8.33 13.49 -11.05
C ALA A 99 -9.82 13.20 -11.27
N TYR A 100 -10.42 12.35 -10.45
CA TYR A 100 -11.86 12.07 -10.52
C TYR A 100 -12.68 13.30 -10.11
N SER A 101 -12.29 14.00 -9.06
CA SER A 101 -12.95 15.25 -8.64
C SER A 101 -12.89 16.33 -9.74
N LEU A 102 -11.73 16.44 -10.40
CA LEU A 102 -11.57 17.36 -11.55
C LEU A 102 -12.48 16.98 -12.72
N ALA A 103 -12.55 15.70 -13.08
CA ALA A 103 -13.42 15.22 -14.14
C ALA A 103 -14.90 15.53 -13.87
N GLU A 104 -15.37 15.24 -12.65
CA GLU A 104 -16.74 15.55 -12.23
C GLU A 104 -17.04 17.04 -12.23
N ALA A 105 -16.10 17.89 -11.77
CA ALA A 105 -16.22 19.34 -11.82
C ALA A 105 -16.29 19.87 -13.25
N ALA A 106 -15.62 19.19 -14.19
CA ALA A 106 -15.70 19.48 -15.62
C ALA A 106 -16.94 18.86 -16.32
N GLY A 107 -17.84 18.21 -15.58
CA GLY A 107 -19.05 17.60 -16.11
C GLY A 107 -18.84 16.23 -16.77
N ILE A 108 -17.68 15.62 -16.60
CA ILE A 108 -17.40 14.29 -17.16
C ILE A 108 -17.89 13.22 -16.17
N ASP A 109 -18.71 12.29 -16.67
CA ASP A 109 -19.13 11.12 -15.91
C ASP A 109 -17.97 10.13 -15.74
N LEU A 110 -17.76 9.65 -14.51
CA LEU A 110 -16.70 8.67 -14.23
C LEU A 110 -16.96 7.32 -14.91
N ASP A 111 -18.21 6.98 -15.24
CA ASP A 111 -18.54 5.78 -16.02
C ASP A 111 -18.11 5.92 -17.51
N VAL A 112 -17.96 7.14 -18.00
CA VAL A 112 -17.34 7.44 -19.31
C VAL A 112 -15.82 7.49 -19.20
N LEU A 113 -15.29 8.11 -18.14
CA LEU A 113 -13.85 8.26 -17.96
C LEU A 113 -13.15 6.92 -17.68
N GLY A 114 -13.77 6.03 -16.89
CA GLY A 114 -13.16 4.77 -16.46
C GLY A 114 -12.63 3.91 -17.61
N PRO A 115 -13.45 3.53 -18.62
CA PRO A 115 -12.99 2.76 -19.78
C PRO A 115 -11.85 3.44 -20.57
N ILE A 116 -11.79 4.76 -20.57
CA ILE A 116 -10.71 5.51 -21.21
C ILE A 116 -9.42 5.34 -20.45
N LEU A 117 -9.46 5.49 -19.11
CA LEU A 117 -8.29 5.34 -18.26
C LEU A 117 -7.75 3.90 -18.27
N GLU A 118 -8.61 2.89 -18.39
CA GLU A 118 -8.21 1.48 -18.46
C GLU A 118 -7.20 1.20 -19.58
N VAL A 119 -7.33 1.89 -20.72
CA VAL A 119 -6.48 1.68 -21.91
C VAL A 119 -5.49 2.82 -22.17
N SER A 120 -5.47 3.83 -21.29
CA SER A 120 -4.64 5.02 -21.44
C SER A 120 -3.44 5.02 -20.49
N THR A 121 -2.50 5.94 -20.71
CA THR A 121 -1.29 6.10 -19.88
C THR A 121 -1.56 6.51 -18.43
N GLY A 122 -2.76 6.99 -18.11
CA GLY A 122 -3.21 7.29 -16.75
C GLY A 122 -3.67 6.05 -15.95
N ARG A 123 -3.52 4.85 -16.51
CA ARG A 123 -3.87 3.60 -15.84
C ARG A 123 -3.04 3.38 -14.58
N THR A 124 -3.74 3.12 -13.48
CA THR A 124 -3.17 2.73 -12.19
C THR A 124 -3.98 1.57 -11.61
N PHE A 125 -3.60 1.03 -10.46
CA PHE A 125 -4.37 -0.02 -9.80
C PHE A 125 -5.79 0.42 -9.37
N LEU A 126 -6.06 1.72 -9.30
CA LEU A 126 -7.39 2.29 -9.02
C LEU A 126 -8.11 2.73 -10.28
N SER A 127 -7.40 3.35 -11.24
CA SER A 127 -8.03 3.88 -12.45
C SER A 127 -8.26 2.83 -13.54
N GLU A 128 -7.74 1.61 -13.38
CA GLU A 128 -7.93 0.51 -14.33
C GLU A 128 -9.34 -0.08 -14.34
N ASP A 129 -10.16 0.20 -13.31
CA ASP A 129 -11.54 -0.26 -13.17
C ASP A 129 -12.26 0.69 -12.22
N ILE A 130 -13.18 1.49 -12.74
CA ILE A 130 -13.95 2.47 -11.94
C ILE A 130 -14.80 1.79 -10.86
N GLY A 131 -15.36 0.61 -11.13
CA GLY A 131 -16.11 -0.17 -10.14
C GLY A 131 -15.23 -0.62 -8.99
N LYS A 132 -14.00 -1.04 -9.29
CA LYS A 132 -12.98 -1.38 -8.28
C LYS A 132 -12.60 -0.14 -7.46
N ALA A 133 -12.36 1.00 -8.10
CA ALA A 133 -12.06 2.25 -7.42
C ALA A 133 -13.18 2.63 -6.44
N ARG A 134 -14.44 2.64 -6.90
CA ARG A 134 -15.60 2.93 -6.07
C ARG A 134 -15.69 2.00 -4.84
N ARG A 135 -15.53 0.69 -5.03
CA ARG A 135 -15.52 -0.27 -3.90
C ARG A 135 -14.40 0.02 -2.91
N GLN A 136 -13.21 0.37 -3.39
CA GLN A 136 -12.09 0.70 -2.52
C GLN A 136 -12.37 1.97 -1.69
N TYR A 137 -12.78 3.07 -2.33
CA TYR A 137 -13.12 4.30 -1.61
C TYR A 137 -14.31 4.12 -0.67
N ALA A 138 -15.34 3.36 -1.07
CA ALA A 138 -16.46 3.03 -0.21
C ALA A 138 -16.04 2.24 1.04
N THR A 139 -15.05 1.35 0.92
CA THR A 139 -14.50 0.60 2.05
C THR A 139 -13.64 1.50 2.95
N TRP A 140 -12.75 2.31 2.35
CA TRP A 140 -11.82 3.16 3.09
C TRP A 140 -12.49 4.34 3.79
N ALA A 141 -13.63 4.78 3.31
CA ALA A 141 -14.43 5.88 3.87
C ALA A 141 -15.88 5.46 4.17
N ALA A 142 -16.08 4.20 4.55
CA ALA A 142 -17.40 3.68 4.93
C ALA A 142 -18.01 4.51 6.07
N ASP A 143 -17.20 4.83 7.04
CA ASP A 143 -17.47 5.75 8.13
C ASP A 143 -16.19 6.51 8.54
N ARG A 144 -16.30 7.40 9.51
CA ARG A 144 -15.16 8.18 9.98
C ARG A 144 -14.04 7.31 10.57
N ALA A 145 -14.38 6.24 11.28
CA ALA A 145 -13.39 5.36 11.89
C ALA A 145 -12.59 4.59 10.83
N ALA A 146 -13.24 4.09 9.79
CA ALA A 146 -12.60 3.43 8.66
C ALA A 146 -11.65 4.38 7.90
N PHE A 147 -12.09 5.62 7.67
CA PHE A 147 -11.26 6.65 7.05
C PHE A 147 -10.03 6.98 7.90
N ASP A 148 -10.22 7.22 9.19
CA ASP A 148 -9.12 7.55 10.11
C ASP A 148 -8.12 6.39 10.23
N ALA A 149 -8.60 5.15 10.24
CA ALA A 149 -7.73 3.96 10.24
C ALA A 149 -6.92 3.85 8.93
N THR A 150 -7.57 4.05 7.78
CA THR A 150 -6.91 3.99 6.47
C THR A 150 -5.86 5.08 6.32
N THR A 151 -6.22 6.32 6.67
CA THR A 151 -5.29 7.45 6.58
C THR A 151 -4.15 7.35 7.60
N ALA A 152 -4.38 6.76 8.77
CA ALA A 152 -3.30 6.46 9.73
C ALA A 152 -2.27 5.48 9.14
N ILE A 153 -2.72 4.43 8.46
CA ILE A 153 -1.85 3.44 7.81
C ILE A 153 -1.07 4.08 6.67
N THR A 154 -1.73 4.83 5.79
CA THR A 154 -1.06 5.50 4.66
C THR A 154 -0.04 6.53 5.14
N ASN A 155 -0.37 7.34 6.14
CA ASN A 155 0.54 8.31 6.73
C ASN A 155 1.75 7.64 7.41
N LYS A 156 1.53 6.56 8.17
CA LYS A 156 2.61 5.76 8.75
C LYS A 156 3.55 5.24 7.67
N ASP A 157 3.01 4.66 6.60
CA ASP A 157 3.82 4.07 5.54
C ASP A 157 4.62 5.15 4.78
N MET A 158 4.01 6.31 4.49
CA MET A 158 4.75 7.44 3.88
C MET A 158 5.82 8.01 4.80
N THR A 159 5.57 8.04 6.11
CA THR A 159 6.60 8.42 7.09
C THR A 159 7.79 7.44 7.08
N LEU A 160 7.53 6.14 6.92
CA LEU A 160 8.60 5.14 6.78
C LEU A 160 9.37 5.32 5.46
N VAL A 161 8.69 5.63 4.36
CA VAL A 161 9.33 5.97 3.08
C VAL A 161 10.26 7.18 3.23
N ALA A 162 9.79 8.24 3.91
CA ALA A 162 10.59 9.44 4.15
C ALA A 162 11.85 9.14 4.99
N LYS A 163 11.72 8.31 6.03
CA LYS A 163 12.87 7.86 6.83
C LYS A 163 13.86 7.05 6.01
N LEU A 164 13.37 6.16 5.14
CA LEU A 164 14.23 5.37 4.25
C LEU A 164 14.96 6.26 3.24
N ALA A 165 14.27 7.25 2.66
CA ALA A 165 14.87 8.22 1.74
C ALA A 165 15.96 9.04 2.44
N ALA A 166 15.67 9.59 3.63
CA ALA A 166 16.62 10.35 4.42
C ALA A 166 17.88 9.54 4.80
N ALA A 167 17.71 8.26 5.18
CA ALA A 167 18.84 7.36 5.47
C ALA A 167 19.71 7.08 4.22
N SER A 168 19.16 7.31 3.02
CA SER A 168 19.86 7.18 1.74
C SER A 168 20.35 8.54 1.18
N ASN A 169 20.22 9.63 1.95
CA ASN A 169 20.49 11.01 1.53
C ASN A 169 19.73 11.43 0.26
N LEU A 170 18.47 11.00 0.15
CA LEU A 170 17.59 11.30 -0.96
C LEU A 170 16.45 12.22 -0.51
N GLU A 171 16.16 13.23 -1.32
CA GLU A 171 15.03 14.14 -1.13
C GLU A 171 14.13 14.08 -2.37
N PHE A 172 12.83 13.88 -2.13
CA PHE A 172 11.85 13.76 -3.21
C PHE A 172 10.70 14.76 -3.00
N PRO A 173 10.55 15.78 -3.89
CA PRO A 173 9.44 16.74 -3.80
C PRO A 173 8.06 16.07 -3.78
N ALA A 174 7.83 15.06 -4.63
CA ALA A 174 6.57 14.32 -4.66
C ALA A 174 6.26 13.64 -3.31
N LEU A 175 7.26 13.08 -2.65
CA LEU A 175 7.08 12.45 -1.32
C LEU A 175 6.66 13.49 -0.28
N SER A 176 7.25 14.69 -0.31
CA SER A 176 6.91 15.78 0.60
C SER A 176 5.44 16.21 0.46
N GLU A 177 4.92 16.28 -0.76
CA GLU A 177 3.52 16.60 -0.99
C GLU A 177 2.58 15.45 -0.57
N VAL A 178 2.92 14.22 -0.89
CA VAL A 178 2.12 13.05 -0.48
C VAL A 178 2.08 12.91 1.04
N LEU A 179 3.15 13.23 1.76
CA LEU A 179 3.13 13.28 3.23
C LEU A 179 2.11 14.26 3.78
N LYS A 180 1.98 15.45 3.19
CA LYS A 180 0.96 16.43 3.59
C LYS A 180 -0.45 15.89 3.32
N LEU A 181 -0.67 15.31 2.13
CA LEU A 181 -1.96 14.72 1.76
C LEU A 181 -2.35 13.57 2.70
N THR A 182 -1.43 12.68 3.05
CA THR A 182 -1.72 11.57 3.97
C THR A 182 -1.94 12.01 5.42
N ALA A 183 -1.46 13.19 5.80
CA ALA A 183 -1.68 13.79 7.11
C ALA A 183 -3.03 14.53 7.22
N ASP A 184 -3.60 14.93 6.07
CA ASP A 184 -4.88 15.63 6.03
C ASP A 184 -6.04 14.64 6.27
N ARG A 185 -6.71 14.83 7.40
CA ARG A 185 -7.90 14.07 7.83
C ARG A 185 -9.13 14.95 7.96
N SER A 186 -9.19 16.03 7.18
CA SER A 186 -10.31 16.94 7.18
C SER A 186 -11.62 16.26 6.75
N ASP A 187 -12.74 16.87 7.15
CA ASP A 187 -14.06 16.42 6.70
C ASP A 187 -14.25 16.60 5.18
N GLU A 188 -13.47 17.48 4.57
CA GLU A 188 -13.48 17.69 3.13
C GLU A 188 -12.91 16.45 2.41
N VAL A 189 -11.73 15.97 2.81
CA VAL A 189 -11.11 14.77 2.22
C VAL A 189 -11.98 13.54 2.48
N PHE A 190 -12.52 13.41 3.70
CA PHE A 190 -13.42 12.30 4.04
C PHE A 190 -14.66 12.28 3.13
N ARG A 191 -15.36 13.42 2.98
CA ARG A 191 -16.53 13.53 2.11
C ARG A 191 -16.19 13.20 0.66
N ARG A 192 -15.08 13.72 0.14
CA ARG A 192 -14.64 13.47 -1.23
C ARG A 192 -14.43 11.97 -1.49
N TRP A 193 -13.82 11.24 -0.57
CA TRP A 193 -13.67 9.79 -0.69
C TRP A 193 -15.02 9.05 -0.67
N GLN A 194 -15.95 9.52 0.18
CA GLN A 194 -17.30 8.96 0.21
C GLN A 194 -18.07 9.20 -1.10
N GLU A 195 -17.94 10.39 -1.69
CA GLU A 195 -18.60 10.74 -2.95
C GLU A 195 -18.16 9.83 -4.09
N ILE A 196 -16.85 9.60 -4.24
CA ILE A 196 -16.32 8.64 -5.23
C ILE A 196 -16.85 7.23 -4.95
N GLY A 197 -16.82 6.81 -3.68
CA GLY A 197 -17.27 5.48 -3.27
C GLY A 197 -18.75 5.22 -3.56
N ARG A 198 -19.61 6.24 -3.39
CA ARG A 198 -21.06 6.12 -3.65
C ARG A 198 -21.38 6.11 -5.15
N GLY A 199 -20.56 6.76 -5.97
CA GLY A 199 -20.93 7.09 -7.33
C GLY A 199 -22.10 8.10 -7.40
N ARG A 200 -22.40 8.59 -8.58
CA ARG A 200 -23.60 9.42 -8.77
C ARG A 200 -24.85 8.53 -8.63
N GLN A 201 -25.72 8.86 -7.69
CA GLN A 201 -27.09 8.35 -7.73
C GLN A 201 -27.77 9.01 -8.94
N LYS A 202 -28.18 8.17 -9.91
CA LYS A 202 -28.97 8.61 -11.07
C LYS A 202 -30.36 9.04 -10.62
#